data_d4eda88fd4e97d9f5b8be28a06a5ecf9
#
_entry.id   d4eda88fd4e97d9f5b8be28a06a5ecf9
#
_cell.length_a   1.000
_cell.length_b   1.000
_cell.length_c   1.000
_cell.angle_alpha   90.00
_cell.angle_beta   90.00
_cell.angle_gamma   90.00
#
_symmetry.space_group_name_H-M   'P 1'
#
loop_
_entity.id
_entity.type
_entity.pdbx_description
1 polymer ?
#
loop_
_entity_poly.entity_id
_entity_poly.type
_entity_poly.pdbx_seq_one_letter_code
_entity_poly.pdbx_strand_id
1 'polypeptide(L)'
;MATVKELKATARPAGGKGAARAERRAGRVPGVIYGNNQPPVTISVDDADLRQRILAGRFLTTIYDIDLEGNKHRVIPRDFHLDPVRDFPVHVDFMRLGEGATIRVSVPLHILNGESAPGVKRGGTVNIVTHTIDLECSVDNIPQYVDADVSGLEISHSLHLSDIKLPSGVKSLSREDVTLVTIVPPSGYAEEQKAAAAAAAAAAGAPVAGAPATPGATGAPGAAPAPGAAAAAPAAAAAPAAGAKAPAGGGDKKK
;
A
#
# COMPACT_ATOMS: atom_id res chain seq x y z
N MET A 1 22.59 -9.97 -3.59
CA MET A 1 23.26 -10.36 -2.34
C MET A 1 22.74 -9.50 -1.22
N ALA A 2 22.25 -10.10 -0.13
CA ALA A 2 21.74 -9.37 1.02
C ALA A 2 22.88 -8.58 1.67
N THR A 3 22.64 -7.30 1.94
CA THR A 3 23.63 -6.44 2.60
C THR A 3 23.54 -6.65 4.11
N VAL A 4 24.60 -7.17 4.71
CA VAL A 4 24.68 -7.35 6.17
C VAL A 4 25.35 -6.13 6.78
N LYS A 5 24.72 -5.52 7.79
CA LYS A 5 25.26 -4.38 8.53
C LYS A 5 25.33 -4.72 10.02
N GLU A 6 26.38 -4.26 10.69
CA GLU A 6 26.51 -4.42 12.12
C GLU A 6 25.69 -3.35 12.87
N LEU A 7 25.03 -3.75 13.94
CA LEU A 7 24.29 -2.88 14.85
C LEU A 7 24.68 -3.20 16.29
N LYS A 8 25.12 -2.19 17.02
CA LYS A 8 25.47 -2.35 18.44
C LYS A 8 24.20 -2.24 19.27
N ALA A 9 23.97 -3.20 20.14
CA ALA A 9 22.86 -3.20 21.08
C ALA A 9 23.33 -3.70 22.45
N THR A 10 22.64 -3.26 23.49
CA THR A 10 22.87 -3.67 24.87
C THR A 10 21.71 -4.53 25.34
N ALA A 11 21.99 -5.63 26.01
CA ALA A 11 20.95 -6.45 26.63
C ALA A 11 20.27 -5.67 27.76
N ARG A 12 18.93 -5.74 27.82
CA ARG A 12 18.16 -5.03 28.84
C ARG A 12 17.48 -6.05 29.75
N PRO A 13 17.89 -6.13 31.04
CA PRO A 13 17.35 -7.13 31.97
C PRO A 13 15.92 -6.80 32.42
N ALA A 14 15.54 -5.51 32.43
CA ALA A 14 14.24 -5.07 32.93
C ALA A 14 13.26 -4.74 31.80
N GLY A 15 12.13 -5.44 31.77
CA GLY A 15 10.97 -5.11 30.95
C GLY A 15 10.06 -4.10 31.63
N GLY A 16 9.07 -3.57 30.87
CA GLY A 16 7.99 -2.72 31.37
C GLY A 16 8.10 -1.25 31.01
N LYS A 17 7.00 -0.52 31.29
CA LYS A 17 6.77 0.88 30.88
C LYS A 17 7.80 1.87 31.45
N GLY A 18 8.18 1.68 32.72
CA GLY A 18 9.13 2.55 33.41
C GLY A 18 10.54 2.45 32.82
N ALA A 19 11.02 1.22 32.65
CA ALA A 19 12.34 0.94 32.06
C ALA A 19 12.42 1.44 30.61
N ALA A 20 11.41 1.21 29.78
CA ALA A 20 11.37 1.71 28.40
C ALA A 20 11.42 3.25 28.32
N ARG A 21 10.75 3.95 29.25
CA ARG A 21 10.83 5.42 29.35
C ARG A 21 12.20 5.93 29.81
N ALA A 22 12.88 5.19 30.70
CA ALA A 22 14.22 5.53 31.15
C ALA A 22 15.22 5.42 30.00
N GLU A 23 15.16 4.34 29.20
CA GLU A 23 16.01 4.17 28.00
C GLU A 23 15.82 5.31 27.00
N ARG A 24 14.58 5.66 26.67
CA ARG A 24 14.31 6.76 25.72
C ARG A 24 14.82 8.12 26.23
N ARG A 25 14.78 8.37 27.56
CA ARG A 25 15.37 9.58 28.14
C ARG A 25 16.90 9.56 28.09
N ALA A 26 17.51 8.37 28.08
CA ALA A 26 18.94 8.19 27.91
C ALA A 26 19.40 8.21 26.45
N GLY A 27 18.49 8.51 25.47
CA GLY A 27 18.79 8.52 24.05
C GLY A 27 18.91 7.12 23.43
N ARG A 28 18.28 6.12 24.02
CA ARG A 28 18.27 4.75 23.52
C ARG A 28 16.85 4.28 23.19
N VAL A 29 16.74 3.46 22.17
CA VAL A 29 15.47 2.89 21.70
C VAL A 29 15.34 1.47 22.22
N PRO A 30 14.28 1.17 22.98
CA PRO A 30 14.00 -0.20 23.37
C PRO A 30 13.55 -1.03 22.17
N GLY A 31 14.02 -2.27 22.10
CA GLY A 31 13.63 -3.23 21.08
C GLY A 31 13.53 -4.64 21.62
N VAL A 32 13.04 -5.55 20.78
CA VAL A 32 12.91 -6.98 21.10
C VAL A 32 13.44 -7.82 19.94
N ILE A 33 14.21 -8.84 20.26
CA ILE A 33 14.63 -9.86 19.29
C ILE A 33 13.83 -11.13 19.59
N TYR A 34 13.08 -11.64 18.61
CA TYR A 34 12.29 -12.87 18.73
C TYR A 34 12.46 -13.77 17.50
N GLY A 35 11.91 -14.96 17.58
CA GLY A 35 11.94 -15.95 16.48
C GLY A 35 12.93 -17.07 16.70
N ASN A 36 12.98 -18.02 15.74
CA ASN A 36 13.81 -19.22 15.75
C ASN A 36 13.61 -20.10 17.00
N ASN A 37 12.37 -20.22 17.50
CA ASN A 37 11.99 -21.02 18.68
C ASN A 37 12.82 -20.73 19.96
N GLN A 38 13.49 -19.59 20.02
CA GLN A 38 14.25 -19.14 21.17
C GLN A 38 13.46 -18.08 21.96
N PRO A 39 13.68 -17.96 23.26
CA PRO A 39 13.01 -16.96 24.07
C PRO A 39 13.32 -15.54 23.54
N PRO A 40 12.35 -14.61 23.63
CA PRO A 40 12.56 -13.24 23.22
C PRO A 40 13.61 -12.56 24.12
N VAL A 41 14.50 -11.79 23.52
CA VAL A 41 15.53 -11.02 24.22
C VAL A 41 15.21 -9.54 24.08
N THR A 42 15.11 -8.84 25.21
CA THR A 42 14.92 -7.39 25.23
C THR A 42 16.26 -6.69 25.09
N ILE A 43 16.31 -5.73 24.16
CA ILE A 43 17.52 -4.98 23.82
C ILE A 43 17.28 -3.48 23.89
N SER A 44 18.36 -2.75 23.89
CA SER A 44 18.40 -1.30 23.80
C SER A 44 19.41 -0.90 22.73
N VAL A 45 19.00 -0.11 21.75
CA VAL A 45 19.80 0.35 20.60
C VAL A 45 19.99 1.86 20.70
N ASP A 46 21.09 2.38 20.19
CA ASP A 46 21.32 3.82 20.14
C ASP A 46 20.33 4.51 19.17
N ASP A 47 19.73 5.63 19.63
CA ASP A 47 18.73 6.38 18.86
C ASP A 47 19.31 6.98 17.57
N ALA A 48 20.51 7.56 17.65
CA ALA A 48 21.14 8.24 16.52
C ALA A 48 21.46 7.26 15.38
N ASP A 49 22.04 6.10 15.72
CA ASP A 49 22.38 5.05 14.76
C ASP A 49 21.13 4.47 14.11
N LEU A 50 20.08 4.20 14.92
CA LEU A 50 18.83 3.63 14.43
C LEU A 50 18.10 4.61 13.50
N ARG A 51 18.03 5.88 13.90
CA ARG A 51 17.38 6.93 13.11
C ARG A 51 18.03 7.11 11.75
N GLN A 52 19.35 7.17 11.70
CA GLN A 52 20.09 7.27 10.43
C GLN A 52 19.79 6.12 9.48
N ARG A 53 19.65 4.89 10.01
CA ARG A 53 19.34 3.69 9.23
C ARG A 53 17.90 3.67 8.74
N ILE A 54 16.96 4.15 9.54
CA ILE A 54 15.55 4.27 9.16
C ILE A 54 15.38 5.32 8.05
N LEU A 55 16.01 6.49 8.20
CA LEU A 55 15.98 7.56 7.20
C LEU A 55 16.61 7.16 5.86
N ALA A 56 17.54 6.21 5.87
CA ALA A 56 18.08 5.64 4.64
C ALA A 56 17.05 4.84 3.81
N GLY A 57 15.83 4.58 4.33
CA GLY A 57 14.69 3.98 3.62
C GLY A 57 14.79 2.48 3.34
N ARG A 58 15.90 1.82 3.72
CA ARG A 58 16.16 0.39 3.47
C ARG A 58 16.25 -0.42 4.75
N PHE A 59 15.68 0.10 5.83
CA PHE A 59 15.83 -0.52 7.14
C PHE A 59 15.19 -1.91 7.20
N LEU A 60 13.97 -2.06 6.69
CA LEU A 60 13.20 -3.31 6.72
C LEU A 60 13.75 -4.41 5.80
N THR A 61 14.52 -4.04 4.78
CA THR A 61 15.09 -4.98 3.78
C THR A 61 16.55 -5.34 4.03
N THR A 62 17.16 -4.76 5.07
CA THR A 62 18.58 -4.97 5.40
C THR A 62 18.72 -5.97 6.55
N ILE A 63 19.63 -6.92 6.42
CA ILE A 63 19.99 -7.85 7.49
C ILE A 63 20.97 -7.14 8.44
N TYR A 64 20.76 -7.33 9.73
CA TYR A 64 21.65 -6.82 10.77
C TYR A 64 22.26 -7.96 11.58
N ASP A 65 23.56 -7.84 11.85
CA ASP A 65 24.22 -8.64 12.86
C ASP A 65 24.28 -7.81 14.15
N ILE A 66 23.49 -8.20 15.14
CA ILE A 66 23.42 -7.53 16.45
C ILE A 66 24.37 -8.22 17.38
N ASP A 67 25.35 -7.47 17.89
CA ASP A 67 26.26 -7.94 18.93
C ASP A 67 25.67 -7.66 20.32
N LEU A 68 25.39 -8.73 21.05
CA LEU A 68 24.90 -8.71 22.42
C LEU A 68 25.91 -9.43 23.31
N GLU A 69 26.72 -8.68 24.03
CA GLU A 69 27.67 -9.21 25.01
C GLU A 69 28.60 -10.31 24.43
N GLY A 70 29.03 -10.14 23.17
CA GLY A 70 29.88 -11.08 22.45
C GLY A 70 29.16 -12.17 21.66
N ASN A 71 27.83 -12.22 21.71
CA ASN A 71 27.02 -13.12 20.89
C ASN A 71 26.44 -12.38 19.70
N LYS A 72 26.81 -12.76 18.49
CA LYS A 72 26.27 -12.19 17.25
C LYS A 72 24.95 -12.88 16.88
N HIS A 73 23.91 -12.09 16.79
CA HIS A 73 22.57 -12.54 16.34
C HIS A 73 22.29 -11.95 14.98
N ARG A 74 22.08 -12.81 13.98
CA ARG A 74 21.62 -12.38 12.66
C ARG A 74 20.13 -12.17 12.68
N VAL A 75 19.70 -10.93 12.38
CA VAL A 75 18.30 -10.52 12.50
C VAL A 75 17.89 -9.65 11.33
N ILE A 76 16.58 -9.57 11.12
CA ILE A 76 15.96 -8.60 10.22
C ILE A 76 14.95 -7.76 11.02
N PRO A 77 14.90 -6.44 10.82
CA PRO A 77 13.85 -5.62 11.39
C PRO A 77 12.50 -6.03 10.80
N ARG A 78 11.52 -6.24 11.65
CA ARG A 78 10.16 -6.60 11.23
C ARG A 78 9.24 -5.40 11.24
N ASP A 79 9.35 -4.61 12.30
CA ASP A 79 8.54 -3.43 12.48
C ASP A 79 9.32 -2.38 13.29
N PHE A 80 8.94 -1.12 13.11
CA PHE A 80 9.46 -0.01 13.90
C PHE A 80 8.37 1.03 14.10
N HIS A 81 8.31 1.57 15.29
CA HIS A 81 7.37 2.63 15.64
C HIS A 81 8.10 3.96 15.77
N LEU A 82 7.58 4.98 15.07
CA LEU A 82 8.05 6.36 15.17
C LEU A 82 7.08 7.19 16.01
N ASP A 83 7.59 8.22 16.65
CA ASP A 83 6.78 9.27 17.26
C ASP A 83 6.13 10.11 16.15
N PRO A 84 4.79 10.29 16.13
CA PRO A 84 4.10 10.96 15.04
C PRO A 84 4.38 12.47 14.93
N VAL A 85 5.02 13.06 15.91
CA VAL A 85 5.32 14.51 15.94
C VAL A 85 6.78 14.81 15.64
N ARG A 86 7.68 13.97 16.14
CA ARG A 86 9.12 14.22 16.09
C ARG A 86 9.88 13.26 15.20
N ASP A 87 9.21 12.22 14.68
CA ASP A 87 9.80 11.13 13.88
C ASP A 87 10.98 10.42 14.57
N PHE A 88 10.98 10.43 15.92
CA PHE A 88 11.96 9.65 16.67
C PHE A 88 11.52 8.19 16.81
N PRO A 89 12.45 7.24 16.68
CA PRO A 89 12.13 5.84 16.87
C PRO A 89 11.77 5.57 18.34
N VAL A 90 10.60 4.98 18.55
CA VAL A 90 10.05 4.68 19.88
C VAL A 90 10.30 3.23 20.25
N HIS A 91 10.22 2.31 19.28
CA HIS A 91 10.39 0.88 19.44
C HIS A 91 10.86 0.25 18.14
N VAL A 92 11.57 -0.86 18.23
CA VAL A 92 11.98 -1.64 17.08
C VAL A 92 11.88 -3.14 17.39
N ASP A 93 11.35 -3.88 16.42
CA ASP A 93 11.17 -5.32 16.50
C ASP A 93 12.10 -6.01 15.52
N PHE A 94 12.89 -6.94 16.03
CA PHE A 94 13.80 -7.75 15.23
C PHE A 94 13.39 -9.22 15.25
N MET A 95 13.43 -9.84 14.08
CA MET A 95 13.20 -11.27 13.93
C MET A 95 14.53 -11.97 13.66
N ARG A 96 14.83 -13.03 14.44
CA ARG A 96 16.00 -13.88 14.18
C ARG A 96 15.84 -14.63 12.89
N LEU A 97 16.93 -14.70 12.13
CA LEU A 97 16.99 -15.43 10.88
C LEU A 97 17.58 -16.82 11.14
N GLY A 98 16.86 -17.86 10.71
CA GLY A 98 17.38 -19.22 10.60
C GLY A 98 18.06 -19.41 9.25
N GLU A 99 19.03 -20.30 9.16
CA GLU A 99 19.66 -20.68 7.91
C GLU A 99 18.63 -21.35 6.98
N GLY A 100 18.52 -20.86 5.72
CA GLY A 100 17.58 -21.38 4.74
C GLY A 100 16.10 -21.08 4.99
N ALA A 101 15.78 -20.21 5.96
CA ALA A 101 14.40 -19.81 6.20
C ALA A 101 13.86 -18.92 5.08
N THR A 102 12.57 -19.10 4.76
CA THR A 102 11.82 -18.14 3.93
C THR A 102 11.20 -17.09 4.82
N ILE A 103 11.32 -15.84 4.42
CA ILE A 103 10.79 -14.71 5.18
C ILE A 103 9.89 -13.85 4.31
N ARG A 104 8.96 -13.18 4.96
CA ARG A 104 8.08 -12.19 4.32
C ARG A 104 8.60 -10.80 4.64
N VAL A 105 8.90 -10.05 3.61
CA VAL A 105 9.46 -8.70 3.75
C VAL A 105 8.67 -7.74 2.87
N SER A 106 8.36 -6.57 3.42
CA SER A 106 7.79 -5.46 2.66
C SER A 106 8.93 -4.68 2.00
N VAL A 107 8.98 -4.73 0.67
CA VAL A 107 10.05 -4.11 -0.13
C VAL A 107 9.52 -2.85 -0.78
N PRO A 108 10.24 -1.72 -0.70
CA PRO A 108 9.82 -0.49 -1.34
C PRO A 108 9.93 -0.59 -2.86
N LEU A 109 8.99 0.08 -3.54
CA LEU A 109 8.96 0.23 -4.99
C LEU A 109 9.82 1.43 -5.40
N HIS A 110 10.66 1.24 -6.40
CA HIS A 110 11.47 2.29 -7.01
C HIS A 110 11.03 2.49 -8.46
N ILE A 111 10.60 3.70 -8.79
CA ILE A 111 10.11 4.02 -10.14
C ILE A 111 11.26 4.48 -11.00
N LEU A 112 11.44 3.80 -12.12
CA LEU A 112 12.40 4.17 -13.13
C LEU A 112 11.69 4.88 -14.30
N ASN A 113 12.40 5.84 -14.92
CA ASN A 113 11.96 6.51 -16.16
C ASN A 113 10.62 7.26 -16.07
N GLY A 114 10.26 7.76 -14.87
CA GLY A 114 8.99 8.49 -14.67
C GLY A 114 8.77 9.66 -15.64
N GLU A 115 9.81 10.45 -15.89
CA GLU A 115 9.75 11.60 -16.81
C GLU A 115 9.74 11.20 -18.29
N SER A 116 10.24 10.00 -18.61
CA SER A 116 10.33 9.51 -19.99
C SER A 116 9.02 8.95 -20.51
N ALA A 117 8.07 8.64 -19.63
CA ALA A 117 6.79 8.04 -19.97
C ALA A 117 6.00 8.92 -20.95
N PRO A 118 5.43 8.34 -22.03
CA PRO A 118 4.66 9.10 -23.02
C PRO A 118 3.42 9.75 -22.41
N GLY A 119 2.85 9.12 -21.36
CA GLY A 119 1.73 9.70 -20.62
C GLY A 119 2.10 10.97 -19.86
N VAL A 120 3.30 11.03 -19.27
CA VAL A 120 3.81 12.22 -18.57
C VAL A 120 4.15 13.33 -19.57
N LYS A 121 4.76 12.99 -20.71
CA LYS A 121 5.04 13.97 -21.80
C LYS A 121 3.77 14.62 -22.36
N ARG A 122 2.63 13.95 -22.30
CA ARG A 122 1.31 14.48 -22.67
C ARG A 122 0.61 15.23 -21.53
N GLY A 123 1.31 15.51 -20.42
CA GLY A 123 0.78 16.26 -19.28
C GLY A 123 0.14 15.41 -18.19
N GLY A 124 0.21 14.07 -18.24
CA GLY A 124 -0.23 13.18 -17.18
C GLY A 124 0.69 13.25 -15.96
N THR A 125 0.15 12.90 -14.79
CA THR A 125 0.89 12.83 -13.54
C THR A 125 1.02 11.39 -13.11
N VAL A 126 2.25 10.98 -12.72
CA VAL A 126 2.50 9.65 -12.14
C VAL A 126 1.93 9.61 -10.73
N ASN A 127 1.01 8.70 -10.48
CA ASN A 127 0.42 8.44 -9.19
C ASN A 127 0.87 7.05 -8.69
N ILE A 128 1.53 7.01 -7.55
CA ILE A 128 1.97 5.77 -6.92
C ILE A 128 0.84 5.30 -6.01
N VAL A 129 0.20 4.19 -6.36
CA VAL A 129 -0.89 3.60 -5.58
C VAL A 129 -0.32 2.76 -4.44
N THR A 130 0.69 1.95 -4.75
CA THR A 130 1.33 1.06 -3.78
C THR A 130 2.81 1.39 -3.68
N HIS A 131 3.26 1.77 -2.49
CA HIS A 131 4.65 2.15 -2.22
C HIS A 131 5.53 0.97 -1.82
N THR A 132 4.92 -0.10 -1.27
CA THR A 132 5.62 -1.28 -0.77
C THR A 132 4.92 -2.54 -1.23
N ILE A 133 5.68 -3.57 -1.56
CA ILE A 133 5.19 -4.87 -1.99
C ILE A 133 5.63 -5.92 -0.98
N ASP A 134 4.70 -6.78 -0.54
CA ASP A 134 5.00 -7.89 0.34
C ASP A 134 5.49 -9.08 -0.48
N LEU A 135 6.74 -9.44 -0.24
CA LEU A 135 7.43 -10.51 -0.95
C LEU A 135 7.86 -11.61 0.02
N GLU A 136 7.78 -12.84 -0.45
CA GLU A 136 8.35 -14.00 0.21
C GLU A 136 9.67 -14.36 -0.47
N CYS A 137 10.77 -14.29 0.28
CA CYS A 137 12.12 -14.55 -0.23
C CYS A 137 12.95 -15.37 0.75
N SER A 138 14.00 -16.01 0.25
CA SER A 138 15.01 -16.62 1.11
C SER A 138 15.91 -15.55 1.73
N VAL A 139 16.43 -15.85 2.91
CA VAL A 139 17.32 -14.95 3.67
C VAL A 139 18.51 -14.44 2.84
N ASP A 140 19.02 -15.29 1.93
CA ASP A 140 20.20 -14.95 1.12
C ASP A 140 19.90 -13.97 -0.02
N ASN A 141 18.62 -13.90 -0.47
CA ASN A 141 18.21 -13.13 -1.65
C ASN A 141 17.10 -12.13 -1.34
N ILE A 142 17.32 -11.28 -0.35
CA ILE A 142 16.39 -10.21 -0.04
C ILE A 142 16.66 -9.02 -0.98
N PRO A 143 15.72 -8.61 -1.84
CA PRO A 143 15.88 -7.43 -2.67
C PRO A 143 15.75 -6.17 -1.80
N GLN A 144 16.59 -5.18 -2.05
CA GLN A 144 16.52 -3.90 -1.33
C GLN A 144 15.39 -3.01 -1.84
N TYR A 145 15.05 -3.12 -3.11
CA TYR A 145 13.97 -2.42 -3.80
C TYR A 145 13.53 -3.24 -4.99
N VAL A 146 12.35 -2.96 -5.49
CA VAL A 146 11.82 -3.51 -6.73
C VAL A 146 11.69 -2.37 -7.74
N ASP A 147 12.34 -2.53 -8.90
CA ASP A 147 12.29 -1.53 -9.95
C ASP A 147 11.02 -1.68 -10.79
N ALA A 148 10.28 -0.59 -10.93
CA ALA A 148 9.12 -0.47 -11.80
C ALA A 148 9.45 0.49 -12.95
N ASP A 149 9.51 -0.01 -14.17
CA ASP A 149 9.74 0.80 -15.35
C ASP A 149 8.42 1.29 -15.93
N VAL A 150 8.25 2.61 -15.94
CA VAL A 150 7.05 3.28 -16.45
C VAL A 150 7.25 3.89 -17.84
N SER A 151 8.36 3.61 -18.52
CA SER A 151 8.72 4.20 -19.82
C SER A 151 7.70 3.96 -20.93
N GLY A 152 6.92 2.89 -20.85
CA GLY A 152 5.90 2.53 -21.86
C GLY A 152 4.46 2.93 -21.48
N LEU A 153 4.23 3.59 -20.33
CA LEU A 153 2.89 3.86 -19.85
C LEU A 153 2.30 5.10 -20.53
N GLU A 154 1.07 4.96 -21.03
CA GLU A 154 0.24 6.04 -21.53
C GLU A 154 -0.70 6.58 -20.44
N ILE A 155 -1.39 7.70 -20.75
CA ILE A 155 -2.41 8.29 -19.88
C ILE A 155 -3.54 7.28 -19.64
N SER A 156 -4.02 7.19 -18.40
CA SER A 156 -5.05 6.24 -17.93
C SER A 156 -4.63 4.77 -17.95
N HIS A 157 -3.36 4.46 -18.17
CA HIS A 157 -2.82 3.13 -18.01
C HIS A 157 -2.23 2.93 -16.61
N SER A 158 -2.28 1.70 -16.14
CA SER A 158 -1.73 1.28 -14.85
C SER A 158 -0.69 0.17 -15.04
N LEU A 159 0.31 0.17 -14.19
CA LEU A 159 1.29 -0.89 -14.06
C LEU A 159 0.87 -1.82 -12.92
N HIS A 160 0.79 -3.10 -13.19
CA HIS A 160 0.42 -4.12 -12.22
C HIS A 160 1.64 -4.91 -11.75
N LEU A 161 1.46 -5.66 -10.68
CA LEU A 161 2.52 -6.50 -10.12
C LEU A 161 3.00 -7.58 -11.09
N SER A 162 2.11 -8.09 -11.95
CA SER A 162 2.40 -9.08 -13.00
C SER A 162 3.36 -8.57 -14.06
N ASP A 163 3.39 -7.25 -14.30
CA ASP A 163 4.20 -6.63 -15.35
C ASP A 163 5.66 -6.41 -14.95
N ILE A 164 5.95 -6.57 -13.65
CA ILE A 164 7.29 -6.32 -13.10
C ILE A 164 8.11 -7.60 -13.06
N LYS A 165 9.36 -7.48 -13.46
CA LYS A 165 10.34 -8.55 -13.36
C LYS A 165 10.85 -8.66 -11.92
N LEU A 166 10.36 -9.64 -11.19
CA LEU A 166 10.88 -9.97 -9.88
C LEU A 166 12.24 -10.68 -9.98
N PRO A 167 13.18 -10.45 -9.06
CA PRO A 167 14.43 -11.18 -9.01
C PRO A 167 14.21 -12.67 -8.73
N SER A 168 15.16 -13.50 -9.13
CA SER A 168 15.08 -14.96 -8.96
C SER A 168 15.00 -15.35 -7.49
N GLY A 169 14.08 -16.26 -7.15
CA GLY A 169 13.89 -16.74 -5.78
C GLY A 169 12.97 -15.89 -4.90
N VAL A 170 12.29 -14.90 -5.48
CA VAL A 170 11.32 -14.05 -4.80
C VAL A 170 9.93 -14.36 -5.34
N LYS A 171 8.97 -14.52 -4.44
CA LYS A 171 7.56 -14.73 -4.76
C LYS A 171 6.73 -13.59 -4.18
N SER A 172 5.76 -13.09 -4.94
CA SER A 172 4.79 -12.14 -4.39
C SER A 172 3.82 -12.88 -3.48
N LEU A 173 3.51 -12.28 -2.34
CA LEU A 173 2.53 -12.82 -1.41
C LEU A 173 1.10 -12.42 -1.81
N SER A 174 0.95 -11.34 -2.56
CA SER A 174 -0.34 -10.86 -3.04
C SER A 174 -0.92 -11.85 -4.05
N ARG A 175 -2.12 -12.36 -3.76
CA ARG A 175 -2.89 -13.25 -4.64
C ARG A 175 -3.59 -12.53 -5.78
N GLU A 176 -3.80 -11.24 -5.63
CA GLU A 176 -4.45 -10.35 -6.59
C GLU A 176 -3.40 -9.49 -7.28
N ASP A 177 -3.68 -9.11 -8.53
CA ASP A 177 -2.83 -8.18 -9.27
C ASP A 177 -2.98 -6.77 -8.70
N VAL A 178 -2.07 -6.43 -7.80
CA VAL A 178 -2.04 -5.11 -7.15
C VAL A 178 -1.56 -4.08 -8.16
N THR A 179 -2.34 -3.00 -8.29
CA THR A 179 -1.92 -1.84 -9.08
C THR A 179 -0.82 -1.08 -8.32
N LEU A 180 0.29 -0.86 -8.98
CA LEU A 180 1.47 -0.22 -8.38
C LEU A 180 1.55 1.26 -8.72
N VAL A 181 1.45 1.57 -10.01
CA VAL A 181 1.59 2.92 -10.53
C VAL A 181 0.50 3.16 -11.57
N THR A 182 -0.08 4.34 -11.56
CA THR A 182 -1.04 4.80 -12.59
C THR A 182 -0.64 6.16 -13.13
N ILE A 183 -0.91 6.43 -14.39
CA ILE A 183 -0.77 7.77 -14.96
C ILE A 183 -2.15 8.41 -15.02
N VAL A 184 -2.35 9.43 -14.19
CA VAL A 184 -3.62 10.16 -14.10
C VAL A 184 -3.59 11.30 -15.13
N PRO A 185 -4.68 11.47 -15.93
CA PRO A 185 -4.78 12.58 -16.86
C PRO A 185 -4.91 13.91 -16.13
N PRO A 186 -4.44 15.03 -16.72
CA PRO A 186 -4.71 16.36 -16.20
C PRO A 186 -6.20 16.69 -16.27
N SER A 187 -6.67 17.61 -15.43
CA SER A 187 -8.10 17.95 -15.29
C SER A 187 -8.79 18.41 -16.58
N GLY A 188 -8.05 18.91 -17.57
CA GLY A 188 -8.59 19.30 -18.88
C GLY A 188 -8.61 18.20 -19.95
N TYR A 189 -7.94 17.10 -19.73
CA TYR A 189 -7.74 16.04 -20.74
C TYR A 189 -9.05 15.32 -21.11
N ALA A 190 -9.98 15.20 -20.17
CA ALA A 190 -11.28 14.57 -20.43
C ALA A 190 -12.18 15.46 -21.34
N GLU A 191 -12.05 16.78 -21.25
CA GLU A 191 -12.77 17.71 -22.12
C GLU A 191 -12.15 17.72 -23.51
N GLU A 192 -10.83 17.70 -23.60
CA GLU A 192 -10.11 17.67 -24.87
C GLU A 192 -10.35 16.35 -25.63
N GLN A 193 -10.39 15.23 -24.95
CA GLN A 193 -10.78 13.94 -25.56
C GLN A 193 -12.23 13.94 -26.02
N LYS A 194 -13.17 14.53 -25.25
CA LYS A 194 -14.55 14.66 -25.66
C LYS A 194 -14.67 15.58 -26.87
N ALA A 195 -13.92 16.67 -26.91
CA ALA A 195 -13.88 17.58 -28.04
C ALA A 195 -13.26 16.93 -29.29
N ALA A 196 -12.17 16.18 -29.12
CA ALA A 196 -11.53 15.43 -30.20
C ALA A 196 -12.43 14.30 -30.73
N ALA A 197 -13.13 13.57 -29.85
CA ALA A 197 -14.06 12.51 -30.21
C ALA A 197 -15.29 13.10 -30.93
N ALA A 198 -15.80 14.26 -30.49
CA ALA A 198 -16.89 14.98 -31.15
C ALA A 198 -16.46 15.52 -32.51
N ALA A 199 -15.23 16.04 -32.67
CA ALA A 199 -14.67 16.46 -33.93
C ALA A 199 -14.45 15.30 -34.90
N ALA A 200 -13.98 14.14 -34.41
CA ALA A 200 -13.82 12.94 -35.21
C ALA A 200 -15.18 12.35 -35.65
N ALA A 201 -16.21 12.39 -34.78
CA ALA A 201 -17.58 11.99 -35.15
C ALA A 201 -18.22 12.96 -36.16
N ALA A 202 -17.93 14.24 -36.05
CA ALA A 202 -18.37 15.25 -37.04
C ALA A 202 -17.66 15.10 -38.40
N ALA A 203 -16.40 14.68 -38.40
CA ALA A 203 -15.66 14.41 -39.64
C ALA A 203 -16.07 13.10 -40.31
N ALA A 204 -16.55 12.09 -39.54
CA ALA A 204 -17.07 10.83 -40.07
C ALA A 204 -18.53 10.93 -40.55
N GLY A 205 -19.23 12.01 -40.23
CA GLY A 205 -20.64 12.25 -40.55
C GLY A 205 -20.89 13.18 -41.70
N ALA A 206 -19.95 13.35 -42.64
CA ALA A 206 -20.25 14.10 -43.86
C ALA A 206 -21.14 13.25 -44.80
N PRO A 207 -22.42 13.62 -45.01
CA PRO A 207 -23.25 12.90 -45.97
C PRO A 207 -22.83 13.29 -47.37
N VAL A 208 -22.54 12.28 -48.19
CA VAL A 208 -22.38 12.40 -49.63
C VAL A 208 -23.72 12.89 -50.19
N ALA A 209 -23.78 14.16 -50.56
CA ALA A 209 -24.88 14.72 -51.32
C ALA A 209 -24.87 14.14 -52.72
N GLY A 210 -25.96 13.57 -53.14
CA GLY A 210 -26.17 13.07 -54.51
C GLY A 210 -27.62 12.78 -54.81
N ALA A 211 -28.40 13.87 -55.01
CA ALA A 211 -29.44 14.17 -56.02
C ALA A 211 -30.68 13.22 -56.26
N PRO A 212 -31.68 13.64 -57.06
CA PRO A 212 -32.99 14.02 -56.53
C PRO A 212 -34.09 13.14 -57.17
N ALA A 213 -35.30 13.16 -56.66
CA ALA A 213 -36.56 13.23 -57.41
C ALA A 213 -37.79 12.83 -56.59
N THR A 214 -38.56 13.76 -56.33
CA THR A 214 -40.04 14.06 -56.47
C THR A 214 -41.07 12.92 -56.38
N PRO A 215 -42.37 13.28 -56.34
CA PRO A 215 -43.16 13.33 -55.12
C PRO A 215 -44.44 12.45 -55.25
N GLY A 216 -45.13 12.24 -54.19
CA GLY A 216 -46.44 11.62 -54.30
C GLY A 216 -47.06 11.31 -52.93
N ALA A 217 -47.78 12.23 -52.48
CA ALA A 217 -49.21 12.31 -52.23
C ALA A 217 -49.82 11.42 -51.13
N THR A 218 -50.46 12.16 -50.23
CA THR A 218 -51.75 11.89 -49.55
C THR A 218 -51.83 10.90 -48.40
N GLY A 219 -52.29 11.42 -47.26
CA GLY A 219 -53.07 10.69 -46.31
C GLY A 219 -52.84 11.03 -44.84
N ALA A 220 -53.41 12.11 -44.36
CA ALA A 220 -53.77 12.30 -42.96
C ALA A 220 -55.15 11.68 -42.73
N PRO A 221 -55.76 11.61 -41.54
CA PRO A 221 -55.31 11.88 -40.18
C PRO A 221 -55.84 10.80 -39.17
N GLY A 222 -55.47 10.94 -37.92
CA GLY A 222 -56.29 10.23 -36.92
C GLY A 222 -55.60 10.09 -35.53
N ALA A 223 -55.98 11.02 -34.69
CA ALA A 223 -56.33 10.90 -33.29
C ALA A 223 -55.34 10.39 -32.23
N ALA A 224 -54.98 11.30 -31.37
CA ALA A 224 -54.73 11.08 -29.94
C ALA A 224 -55.97 10.55 -29.24
N PRO A 225 -55.95 9.93 -28.02
CA PRO A 225 -55.52 10.65 -26.82
C PRO A 225 -54.76 9.78 -25.76
N ALA A 226 -54.14 10.51 -24.86
CA ALA A 226 -53.81 10.06 -23.50
C ALA A 226 -55.13 9.88 -22.69
N PRO A 227 -55.16 9.46 -21.40
CA PRO A 227 -54.16 9.32 -20.36
C PRO A 227 -54.46 8.13 -19.37
N GLY A 228 -53.70 8.03 -18.33
CA GLY A 228 -54.04 7.23 -17.15
C GLY A 228 -52.78 6.65 -16.51
N ALA A 229 -52.29 7.23 -15.53
CA ALA A 229 -52.66 7.35 -14.12
C ALA A 229 -52.16 6.19 -13.27
N ALA A 230 -51.55 6.56 -12.21
CA ALA A 230 -51.48 6.01 -10.87
C ALA A 230 -50.38 4.98 -10.56
N ALA A 231 -49.39 5.38 -9.81
CA ALA A 231 -49.31 5.37 -8.34
C ALA A 231 -49.02 3.99 -7.76
N ALA A 232 -47.93 3.88 -7.06
CA ALA A 232 -47.90 3.53 -5.63
C ALA A 232 -46.46 3.23 -5.18
N ALA A 233 -45.91 4.11 -4.39
CA ALA A 233 -45.08 3.68 -3.28
C ALA A 233 -46.01 3.16 -2.15
N PRO A 234 -45.57 2.27 -1.29
CA PRO A 234 -45.35 2.66 0.09
C PRO A 234 -44.04 2.07 0.65
N ALA A 235 -43.27 2.85 1.39
CA ALA A 235 -43.38 3.09 2.84
C ALA A 235 -43.06 1.84 3.67
N ALA A 236 -41.89 1.90 4.32
CA ALA A 236 -41.68 2.13 5.74
C ALA A 236 -42.06 0.99 6.70
N ALA A 237 -41.21 0.89 7.70
CA ALA A 237 -41.39 0.32 9.03
C ALA A 237 -40.61 -1.00 9.24
N ALA A 238 -39.90 -1.29 10.30
CA ALA A 238 -39.74 -0.67 11.58
C ALA A 238 -38.57 -1.40 12.28
N ALA A 239 -37.84 -0.69 13.05
CA ALA A 239 -37.07 -1.28 14.16
C ALA A 239 -38.05 -1.75 15.25
N PRO A 240 -37.65 -2.69 16.10
CA PRO A 240 -37.87 -2.42 17.49
C PRO A 240 -36.63 -2.58 18.34
N ALA A 241 -36.61 -1.67 19.31
CA ALA A 241 -35.69 -1.54 20.42
C ALA A 241 -35.99 -2.56 21.52
N ALA A 242 -34.98 -2.62 22.41
CA ALA A 242 -35.10 -2.84 23.85
C ALA A 242 -35.17 -4.29 24.38
N GLY A 243 -34.26 -4.55 25.29
CA GLY A 243 -34.28 -5.67 26.20
C GLY A 243 -33.09 -5.65 27.14
N ALA A 244 -33.11 -4.72 28.07
CA ALA A 244 -32.28 -4.69 29.27
C ALA A 244 -32.48 -5.96 30.11
N LYS A 245 -31.42 -6.46 30.74
CA LYS A 245 -31.44 -6.93 32.13
C LYS A 245 -30.02 -7.32 32.59
N ALA A 246 -29.48 -6.52 33.45
CA ALA A 246 -28.57 -7.00 34.48
C ALA A 246 -29.37 -7.77 35.54
N PRO A 247 -28.79 -8.69 36.28
CA PRO A 247 -28.78 -8.45 37.71
C PRO A 247 -27.43 -8.64 38.38
N ALA A 248 -27.29 -7.81 39.37
CA ALA A 248 -26.33 -7.82 40.44
C ALA A 248 -26.53 -9.00 41.40
N GLY A 249 -25.54 -9.27 42.17
CA GLY A 249 -25.55 -10.09 43.38
C GLY A 249 -24.23 -10.85 43.47
N GLY A 250 -23.36 -10.65 44.37
CA GLY A 250 -23.45 -10.37 45.76
C GLY A 250 -22.85 -11.51 46.53
N GLY A 251 -21.93 -11.20 47.45
CA GLY A 251 -21.59 -12.08 48.57
C GLY A 251 -20.32 -12.90 48.38
N ASP A 252 -19.36 -12.70 49.08
CA ASP A 252 -19.07 -12.61 50.52
C ASP A 252 -18.04 -13.70 50.89
N LYS A 253 -16.97 -13.21 51.54
CA LYS A 253 -16.23 -13.74 52.65
C LYS A 253 -15.43 -15.05 52.61
N LYS A 254 -14.22 -14.84 53.07
CA LYS A 254 -13.42 -15.64 54.04
C LYS A 254 -12.63 -16.84 53.48
N LYS A 255 -11.35 -16.78 53.49
CA LYS A 255 -10.39 -16.93 54.62
C LYS A 255 -8.99 -16.60 54.11
#